data_d0b4a52fcde54bdf02092708621374d9
#
_entry.id   d0b4a52fcde54bdf02092708621374d9
#
_cell.length_a   1.000
_cell.length_b   1.000
_cell.length_c   1.000
_cell.angle_alpha   90.00
_cell.angle_beta   90.00
_cell.angle_gamma   90.00
#
_symmetry.space_group_name_H-M   'P 1'
#
loop_
_entity.id
_entity.type
_entity.pdbx_description
1 polymer ?
#
loop_
_entity_poly.entity_id
_entity_poly.type
_entity_poly.pdbx_seq_one_letter_code
_entity_poly.pdbx_strand_id
1 'polypeptide(L)'
;MFNSTTKRHAILKIAVAATLFVALTAAPLAIAQEHEHGSDTAASKEVTGEVVDMMCYVDHNAVGEKHGQSCGAKCIKGGGPVGIVSEGKAYLVVGEHKPINEQLAEYCGKNITLKGKLAERGGIAMIENAEIVKK
;
A
#
# COMPACT_ATOMS: atom_id res chain seq x y z
N MET A 1 36.22 -10.82 -56.88
CA MET A 1 37.69 -10.76 -56.70
C MET A 1 37.93 -11.06 -55.24
N PHE A 2 38.21 -12.33 -54.89
CA PHE A 2 39.57 -12.89 -54.68
C PHE A 2 40.33 -12.03 -53.64
N ASN A 3 40.76 -12.49 -52.49
CA ASN A 3 41.59 -13.67 -52.17
C ASN A 3 41.62 -13.80 -50.63
N SER A 4 41.33 -14.86 -49.93
CA SER A 4 42.11 -16.08 -49.81
C SER A 4 43.49 -15.90 -49.07
N THR A 5 43.63 -16.79 -48.10
CA THR A 5 44.87 -17.45 -47.66
C THR A 5 45.50 -16.82 -46.43
N THR A 6 45.96 -17.45 -45.37
CA THR A 6 46.40 -18.82 -45.18
C THR A 6 46.82 -19.01 -43.71
N LYS A 7 46.42 -20.12 -43.12
CA LYS A 7 47.21 -21.09 -42.32
C LYS A 7 48.42 -20.60 -41.49
N ARG A 8 48.48 -20.95 -40.23
CA ARG A 8 49.31 -22.07 -39.72
C ARG A 8 49.29 -22.12 -38.19
N HIS A 9 48.80 -23.22 -37.72
CA HIS A 9 49.42 -24.21 -36.81
C HIS A 9 50.58 -23.68 -35.90
N ALA A 10 50.32 -23.76 -34.60
CA ALA A 10 51.33 -24.25 -33.69
C ALA A 10 50.67 -24.89 -32.47
N ILE A 11 50.83 -26.18 -32.42
CA ILE A 11 50.63 -27.09 -31.31
C ILE A 11 51.74 -26.75 -30.29
N LEU A 12 51.40 -26.62 -29.00
CA LEU A 12 52.32 -27.11 -27.98
C LEU A 12 51.76 -27.11 -26.56
N LYS A 13 51.67 -28.34 -26.04
CA LYS A 13 52.03 -28.80 -24.70
C LYS A 13 51.16 -28.42 -23.47
N ILE A 14 50.36 -29.36 -23.13
CA ILE A 14 50.06 -30.01 -21.86
C ILE A 14 50.95 -29.53 -20.70
N ALA A 15 50.28 -28.92 -19.70
CA ALA A 15 50.73 -28.96 -18.31
C ALA A 15 49.51 -29.25 -17.44
N VAL A 16 49.46 -30.49 -16.95
CA VAL A 16 48.55 -30.95 -15.89
C VAL A 16 48.97 -30.26 -14.61
N ALA A 17 48.14 -29.35 -14.12
CA ALA A 17 48.21 -28.86 -12.74
C ALA A 17 46.92 -29.28 -12.04
N ALA A 18 47.06 -30.29 -11.20
CA ALA A 18 46.03 -30.73 -10.30
C ALA A 18 45.76 -29.60 -9.29
N THR A 19 44.64 -28.90 -9.45
CA THR A 19 44.17 -27.96 -8.43
C THR A 19 43.05 -28.64 -7.65
N LEU A 20 43.35 -28.82 -6.41
CA LEU A 20 42.51 -29.25 -5.31
C LEU A 20 41.18 -28.48 -5.31
N PHE A 21 40.09 -29.14 -5.64
CA PHE A 21 38.75 -28.58 -5.47
C PHE A 21 38.38 -28.61 -3.98
N VAL A 22 38.61 -27.51 -3.29
CA VAL A 22 37.98 -27.28 -1.99
C VAL A 22 36.53 -26.94 -2.25
N ALA A 23 35.64 -27.90 -2.06
CA ALA A 23 34.21 -27.69 -2.07
C ALA A 23 33.82 -26.89 -0.83
N LEU A 24 33.78 -25.55 -1.03
CA LEU A 24 33.19 -24.65 -0.04
C LEU A 24 31.67 -24.80 -0.19
N THR A 25 31.07 -25.61 0.68
CA THR A 25 29.61 -25.74 0.82
C THR A 25 29.11 -24.43 1.39
N ALA A 26 28.67 -23.52 0.53
CA ALA A 26 27.88 -22.36 0.94
C ALA A 26 26.51 -22.85 1.36
N ALA A 27 26.29 -22.96 2.66
CA ALA A 27 24.97 -23.12 3.22
C ALA A 27 24.15 -21.86 2.86
N PRO A 28 22.92 -21.99 2.30
CA PRO A 28 22.07 -20.83 2.16
C PRO A 28 21.70 -20.35 3.55
N LEU A 29 22.17 -19.16 3.94
CA LEU A 29 21.54 -18.44 5.04
C LEU A 29 20.11 -18.14 4.61
N ALA A 30 19.16 -18.92 5.11
CA ALA A 30 17.77 -18.56 5.10
C ALA A 30 17.66 -17.30 5.99
N ILE A 31 17.62 -16.14 5.33
CA ILE A 31 17.23 -14.91 6.00
C ILE A 31 15.73 -15.09 6.29
N ALA A 32 15.42 -15.53 7.51
CA ALA A 32 14.08 -15.38 8.04
C ALA A 32 13.81 -13.87 8.06
N GLN A 33 13.01 -13.40 7.13
CA GLN A 33 12.40 -12.08 7.25
C GLN A 33 11.44 -12.16 8.44
N GLU A 34 11.93 -11.80 9.59
CA GLU A 34 11.07 -11.43 10.70
C GLU A 34 10.26 -10.26 10.20
N HIS A 35 8.98 -10.51 9.92
CA HIS A 35 7.99 -9.47 9.84
C HIS A 35 7.91 -8.86 11.24
N GLU A 36 8.79 -7.91 11.49
CA GLU A 36 8.57 -6.98 12.58
C GLU A 36 7.24 -6.28 12.28
N HIS A 37 6.17 -6.75 12.90
CA HIS A 37 5.05 -5.89 13.21
C HIS A 37 5.60 -4.80 14.13
N GLY A 38 6.21 -3.82 13.50
CA GLY A 38 6.61 -2.61 14.17
C GLY A 38 5.37 -2.08 14.86
N SER A 39 5.38 -2.17 16.17
CA SER A 39 4.51 -1.40 17.04
C SER A 39 4.91 0.08 16.83
N ASP A 40 4.60 0.57 15.62
CA ASP A 40 4.70 1.98 15.31
C ASP A 40 3.68 2.69 16.20
N THR A 41 4.15 3.24 17.29
CA THR A 41 3.50 4.31 18.02
C THR A 41 3.52 5.59 17.17
N ALA A 42 3.05 5.49 15.92
CA ALA A 42 2.82 6.67 15.12
C ALA A 42 1.76 7.48 15.85
N ALA A 43 2.14 8.68 16.28
CA ALA A 43 1.26 9.58 17.00
C ALA A 43 -0.05 9.74 16.23
N SER A 44 -1.18 9.56 16.91
CA SER A 44 -2.49 9.83 16.33
C SER A 44 -2.56 11.27 15.85
N LYS A 45 -3.11 11.46 14.66
CA LYS A 45 -3.31 12.78 14.04
C LYS A 45 -4.78 13.04 13.83
N GLU A 46 -5.15 14.31 13.81
CA GLU A 46 -6.49 14.74 13.43
C GLU A 46 -6.52 15.06 11.92
N VAL A 47 -7.58 14.60 11.26
CA VAL A 47 -7.87 14.88 9.87
C VAL A 47 -9.29 15.39 9.77
N THR A 48 -9.45 16.60 9.25
CA THR A 48 -10.76 17.21 8.99
C THR A 48 -11.05 17.13 7.50
N GLY A 49 -12.22 16.63 7.14
CA GLY A 49 -12.60 16.50 5.75
C GLY A 49 -14.01 15.95 5.58
N GLU A 50 -14.40 15.75 4.33
CA GLU A 50 -15.70 15.22 3.96
C GLU A 50 -15.70 13.69 4.00
N VAL A 51 -16.69 13.11 4.68
CA VAL A 51 -16.91 11.65 4.65
C VAL A 51 -17.53 11.25 3.31
N VAL A 52 -16.95 10.26 2.65
CA VAL A 52 -17.39 9.79 1.34
C VAL A 52 -17.52 8.26 1.29
N ASP A 53 -18.41 7.78 0.43
CA ASP A 53 -18.31 6.43 -0.09
C ASP A 53 -17.17 6.39 -1.11
N MET A 54 -16.15 5.58 -0.84
CA MET A 54 -14.93 5.58 -1.65
C MET A 54 -15.14 5.08 -3.08
N MET A 55 -16.11 4.19 -3.30
CA MET A 55 -16.39 3.70 -4.65
C MET A 55 -16.99 4.82 -5.50
N CYS A 56 -18.04 5.46 -5.00
CA CYS A 56 -18.68 6.56 -5.72
C CYS A 56 -17.75 7.77 -5.87
N TYR A 57 -16.89 8.03 -4.87
CA TYR A 57 -15.90 9.09 -4.95
C TYR A 57 -14.88 8.85 -6.07
N VAL A 58 -14.32 7.64 -6.15
CA VAL A 58 -13.30 7.30 -7.15
C VAL A 58 -13.90 7.25 -8.56
N ASP A 59 -15.08 6.65 -8.72
CA ASP A 59 -15.71 6.46 -10.03
C ASP A 59 -16.31 7.75 -10.60
N HIS A 60 -16.90 8.58 -9.75
CA HIS A 60 -17.76 9.68 -10.21
C HIS A 60 -17.44 11.01 -9.55
N ASN A 61 -16.39 11.10 -8.72
CA ASN A 61 -16.11 12.27 -7.89
C ASN A 61 -17.33 12.72 -7.08
N ALA A 62 -18.02 11.72 -6.51
CA ALA A 62 -19.27 11.93 -5.79
C ALA A 62 -19.01 12.48 -4.39
N VAL A 63 -19.35 13.75 -4.20
CA VAL A 63 -19.16 14.52 -2.97
C VAL A 63 -20.41 15.31 -2.61
N GLY A 64 -20.45 15.83 -1.38
CA GLY A 64 -21.48 16.72 -0.89
C GLY A 64 -22.72 16.02 -0.33
N GLU A 65 -23.46 16.77 0.50
CA GLU A 65 -24.61 16.24 1.23
C GLU A 65 -25.68 15.58 0.35
N LYS A 66 -25.93 16.14 -0.83
CA LYS A 66 -26.93 15.61 -1.75
C LYS A 66 -26.61 14.17 -2.14
N HIS A 67 -25.35 13.86 -2.45
CA HIS A 67 -24.91 12.50 -2.76
C HIS A 67 -24.84 11.67 -1.48
N GLY A 68 -24.27 12.21 -0.42
CA GLY A 68 -24.11 11.53 0.85
C GLY A 68 -25.41 10.95 1.39
N GLN A 69 -26.46 11.74 1.43
CA GLN A 69 -27.77 11.30 1.94
C GLN A 69 -28.54 10.37 0.99
N SER A 70 -28.41 10.55 -0.31
CA SER A 70 -29.18 9.78 -1.29
C SER A 70 -28.61 8.40 -1.60
N CYS A 71 -27.29 8.30 -1.74
CA CYS A 71 -26.60 7.11 -2.19
C CYS A 71 -25.47 6.70 -1.24
N GLY A 72 -24.51 7.60 -0.97
CA GLY A 72 -23.28 7.28 -0.24
C GLY A 72 -23.53 6.62 1.12
N ALA A 73 -24.42 7.18 1.94
CA ALA A 73 -24.75 6.59 3.24
C ALA A 73 -25.29 5.15 3.13
N LYS A 74 -26.09 4.85 2.10
CA LYS A 74 -26.60 3.50 1.86
C LYS A 74 -25.50 2.54 1.45
N CYS A 75 -24.60 2.98 0.58
CA CYS A 75 -23.46 2.18 0.14
C CYS A 75 -22.53 1.86 1.31
N ILE A 76 -22.22 2.85 2.14
CA ILE A 76 -21.42 2.67 3.35
C ILE A 76 -22.08 1.67 4.31
N LYS A 77 -23.38 1.82 4.61
CA LYS A 77 -24.14 0.89 5.45
C LYS A 77 -24.19 -0.52 4.87
N GLY A 78 -24.21 -0.63 3.55
CA GLY A 78 -24.15 -1.90 2.82
C GLY A 78 -22.79 -2.59 2.81
N GLY A 79 -21.79 -2.01 3.48
CA GLY A 79 -20.42 -2.56 3.56
C GLY A 79 -19.43 -1.97 2.55
N GLY A 80 -19.84 -0.93 1.82
CA GLY A 80 -18.91 -0.19 0.95
C GLY A 80 -17.79 0.46 1.73
N PRO A 81 -16.60 0.64 1.12
CA PRO A 81 -15.47 1.25 1.81
C PRO A 81 -15.76 2.73 2.09
N VAL A 82 -15.59 3.14 3.34
CA VAL A 82 -15.76 4.53 3.76
C VAL A 82 -14.41 5.24 3.82
N GLY A 83 -14.41 6.50 3.43
CA GLY A 83 -13.24 7.35 3.49
C GLY A 83 -13.54 8.77 3.94
N ILE A 84 -12.48 9.55 4.07
CA ILE A 84 -12.55 11.00 4.28
C ILE A 84 -11.67 11.68 3.23
N VAL A 85 -12.18 12.74 2.64
CA VAL A 85 -11.43 13.58 1.68
C VAL A 85 -11.03 14.86 2.38
N SER A 86 -9.74 15.08 2.52
CA SER A 86 -9.15 16.25 3.15
C SER A 86 -8.13 16.87 2.20
N GLU A 87 -8.26 18.15 1.91
CA GLU A 87 -7.32 18.88 1.05
C GLU A 87 -7.00 18.19 -0.29
N GLY A 88 -8.01 17.55 -0.88
CA GLY A 88 -7.87 16.82 -2.14
C GLY A 88 -7.22 15.43 -2.04
N LYS A 89 -6.88 14.98 -0.85
CA LYS A 89 -6.39 13.62 -0.59
C LYS A 89 -7.48 12.77 0.06
N ALA A 90 -7.67 11.57 -0.46
CA ALA A 90 -8.60 10.60 0.10
C ALA A 90 -7.87 9.63 1.03
N TYR A 91 -8.51 9.31 2.14
CA TYR A 91 -8.04 8.34 3.12
C TYR A 91 -9.13 7.30 3.34
N LEU A 92 -8.80 6.02 3.24
CA LEU A 92 -9.65 4.96 3.78
C LEU A 92 -9.74 5.10 5.30
N VAL A 93 -10.91 4.81 5.86
CA VAL A 93 -11.12 4.93 7.30
C VAL A 93 -11.52 3.60 7.90
N VAL A 94 -10.78 3.15 8.91
CA VAL A 94 -11.06 1.93 9.67
C VAL A 94 -10.95 2.19 11.17
N GLY A 95 -11.77 1.51 11.95
CA GLY A 95 -11.63 1.49 13.40
C GLY A 95 -10.52 0.55 13.84
N GLU A 96 -10.52 0.16 15.10
CA GLU A 96 -9.54 -0.76 15.64
C GLU A 96 -9.75 -2.17 15.02
N HIS A 97 -9.03 -2.42 13.91
CA HIS A 97 -9.11 -3.64 13.09
C HIS A 97 -10.54 -4.05 12.68
N LYS A 98 -11.44 -3.09 12.56
CA LYS A 98 -12.85 -3.32 12.21
C LYS A 98 -13.43 -2.16 11.40
N PRO A 99 -14.44 -2.42 10.58
CA PRO A 99 -15.17 -1.34 9.92
C PRO A 99 -15.85 -0.41 10.94
N ILE A 100 -15.92 0.88 10.62
CA ILE A 100 -16.70 1.88 11.38
C ILE A 100 -17.80 2.50 10.52
N ASN A 101 -18.24 1.77 9.53
CA ASN A 101 -19.22 2.18 8.53
C ASN A 101 -20.52 2.71 9.15
N GLU A 102 -21.09 1.99 10.11
CA GLU A 102 -22.34 2.38 10.78
C GLU A 102 -22.23 3.79 11.41
N GLN A 103 -21.06 4.09 12.00
CA GLN A 103 -20.84 5.37 12.66
C GLN A 103 -20.63 6.51 11.66
N LEU A 104 -20.00 6.22 10.53
CA LEU A 104 -19.63 7.24 9.54
C LEU A 104 -20.71 7.47 8.47
N ALA A 105 -21.57 6.50 8.23
CA ALA A 105 -22.61 6.61 7.20
C ALA A 105 -23.52 7.84 7.38
N GLU A 106 -23.80 8.24 8.63
CA GLU A 106 -24.64 9.40 8.95
C GLU A 106 -23.96 10.74 8.61
N TYR A 107 -22.63 10.69 8.44
CA TYR A 107 -21.84 11.87 8.09
C TYR A 107 -21.43 11.89 6.62
N CYS A 108 -21.88 10.93 5.81
CA CYS A 108 -21.55 10.93 4.39
C CYS A 108 -21.98 12.24 3.72
N GLY A 109 -21.05 12.89 3.03
CA GLY A 109 -21.24 14.21 2.44
C GLY A 109 -21.05 15.39 3.39
N LYS A 110 -20.64 15.14 4.63
CA LYS A 110 -20.42 16.19 5.66
C LYS A 110 -18.96 16.22 6.09
N ASN A 111 -18.51 17.41 6.49
CA ASN A 111 -17.18 17.58 7.08
C ASN A 111 -17.19 17.22 8.56
N ILE A 112 -16.31 16.33 8.96
CA ILE A 112 -16.06 15.97 10.35
C ILE A 112 -14.55 15.92 10.62
N THR A 113 -14.16 15.81 11.87
CA THR A 113 -12.77 15.56 12.26
C THR A 113 -12.63 14.16 12.83
N LEU A 114 -11.73 13.39 12.24
CA LEU A 114 -11.32 12.08 12.72
C LEU A 114 -9.94 12.16 13.35
N LYS A 115 -9.72 11.39 14.40
CA LYS A 115 -8.41 11.18 15.01
C LYS A 115 -8.02 9.73 14.81
N GLY A 116 -6.80 9.47 14.38
CA GLY A 116 -6.31 8.12 14.18
C GLY A 116 -4.85 8.08 13.71
N LYS A 117 -4.32 6.89 13.52
CA LYS A 117 -2.98 6.68 12.97
C LYS A 117 -3.04 6.82 11.46
N LEU A 118 -2.23 7.71 10.90
CA LEU A 118 -2.08 7.81 9.44
C LEU A 118 -1.09 6.77 8.95
N ALA A 119 -1.50 5.99 7.97
CA ALA A 119 -0.66 5.03 7.26
C ALA A 119 -0.78 5.25 5.75
N GLU A 120 0.32 5.05 5.03
CA GLU A 120 0.34 5.16 3.57
C GLU A 120 1.31 4.15 2.97
N ARG A 121 0.85 3.44 1.93
CA ARG A 121 1.69 2.52 1.17
C ARG A 121 1.13 2.34 -0.24
N GLY A 122 2.03 2.39 -1.25
CA GLY A 122 1.65 2.12 -2.64
C GLY A 122 0.57 3.05 -3.20
N GLY A 123 0.50 4.30 -2.74
CA GLY A 123 -0.52 5.26 -3.14
C GLY A 123 -1.85 5.14 -2.39
N ILE A 124 -2.00 4.18 -1.48
CA ILE A 124 -3.18 4.04 -0.62
C ILE A 124 -2.89 4.71 0.71
N ALA A 125 -3.71 5.68 1.08
CA ALA A 125 -3.67 6.36 2.37
C ALA A 125 -4.84 5.88 3.26
N MET A 126 -4.60 5.74 4.56
CA MET A 126 -5.57 5.22 5.51
C MET A 126 -5.46 5.94 6.86
N ILE A 127 -6.59 6.04 7.55
CA ILE A 127 -6.67 6.39 8.97
C ILE A 127 -7.06 5.12 9.72
N GLU A 128 -6.12 4.58 10.46
CA GLU A 128 -6.32 3.40 11.33
C GLU A 128 -6.74 3.84 12.73
N ASN A 129 -7.50 2.98 13.40
CA ASN A 129 -8.03 3.24 14.75
C ASN A 129 -8.76 4.57 14.82
N ALA A 130 -9.55 4.86 13.78
CA ALA A 130 -10.23 6.14 13.65
C ALA A 130 -11.33 6.32 14.68
N GLU A 131 -11.37 7.51 15.26
CA GLU A 131 -12.39 7.99 16.20
C GLU A 131 -12.93 9.34 15.74
N ILE A 132 -14.23 9.57 15.91
CA ILE A 132 -14.86 10.86 15.60
C ILE A 132 -14.63 11.79 16.79
N VAL A 133 -13.88 12.88 16.57
CA VAL A 133 -13.59 13.86 17.64
C VAL A 133 -14.37 15.16 17.49
N LYS A 134 -14.83 15.47 16.26
CA LYS A 134 -15.67 16.63 15.99
C LYS A 134 -16.65 16.34 14.84
N LYS A 135 -17.86 16.78 15.00
CA LYS A 135 -18.98 16.63 14.05
C LYS A 135 -19.39 18.00 13.50
#